data_583a44752ea4daf7db7b705ff9de40fd
#
_entry.id   583a44752ea4daf7db7b705ff9de40fd
#
_cell.length_a   1.000
_cell.length_b   1.000
_cell.length_c   1.000
_cell.angle_alpha   90.00
_cell.angle_beta   90.00
_cell.angle_gamma   90.00
#
_symmetry.space_group_name_H-M   'P 1'
#
loop_
_entity.id
_entity.type
_entity.pdbx_description
1 polymer ?
#
loop_
_entity_poly.entity_id
_entity_poly.type
_entity_poly.pdbx_seq_one_letter_code
_entity_poly.pdbx_strand_id
1 'polypeptide(L)'
;MAGNNKRVRNNNDLELKDRLVAINRVTKVTKGGRTFSFSAIVVVGNENGVIGWGLGKAGEVTTAIAKGVEAAKKNLVKVPVIKGTIPHEQYARYGGASVFMKPASHGTGVKAGGAMRAVLESVGVTDVLAKSKGSSNPHNLVKATITALTELRDASEVAQVRGVSLDKVFNG
;
A
#
# COMPACT_ATOMS: atom_id res chain seq x y z
N MET A 1 -2.72 -13.82 -19.21
CA MET A 1 -2.69 -12.84 -18.13
C MET A 1 -1.25 -12.33 -18.01
N ALA A 2 -0.90 -11.23 -18.63
CA ALA A 2 0.43 -10.64 -18.50
C ALA A 2 0.50 -9.94 -17.13
N GLY A 3 1.20 -10.55 -16.18
CA GLY A 3 1.51 -9.92 -14.91
C GLY A 3 2.47 -8.77 -15.15
N ASN A 4 1.94 -7.56 -15.27
CA ASN A 4 2.74 -6.35 -15.33
C ASN A 4 3.63 -6.30 -14.10
N ASN A 5 4.93 -6.42 -14.32
CA ASN A 5 5.95 -6.48 -13.26
C ASN A 5 6.16 -5.05 -12.72
N LYS A 6 5.17 -4.55 -11.95
CA LYS A 6 5.18 -3.22 -11.30
C LYS A 6 6.20 -3.14 -10.14
N ARG A 7 7.02 -4.19 -9.94
CA ARG A 7 8.07 -4.18 -8.93
C ARG A 7 9.21 -3.26 -9.32
N VAL A 8 9.54 -2.34 -8.46
CA VAL A 8 10.66 -1.41 -8.62
C VAL A 8 11.85 -1.96 -7.84
N ARG A 9 13.02 -2.03 -8.47
CA ARG A 9 14.26 -2.29 -7.74
C ARG A 9 14.62 -1.07 -6.91
N ASN A 10 15.07 -1.30 -5.70
CA ASN A 10 15.53 -0.23 -4.83
C ASN A 10 16.84 0.34 -5.39
N ASN A 11 16.74 1.45 -6.12
CA ASN A 11 17.89 2.28 -6.43
C ASN A 11 18.10 3.21 -5.23
N ASN A 12 19.33 3.33 -4.76
CA ASN A 12 19.69 4.14 -3.58
C ASN A 12 19.34 5.64 -3.69
N ASP A 13 18.91 6.10 -4.87
CA ASP A 13 18.53 7.49 -5.15
C ASP A 13 17.07 7.81 -4.78
N LEU A 14 16.28 6.85 -4.30
CA LEU A 14 14.89 7.10 -3.91
C LEU A 14 14.83 7.55 -2.45
N GLU A 15 14.44 8.79 -2.23
CA GLU A 15 14.04 9.26 -0.89
C GLU A 15 12.78 8.52 -0.45
N LEU A 16 12.94 7.59 0.47
CA LEU A 16 11.86 6.78 1.00
C LEU A 16 11.55 7.20 2.42
N LYS A 17 10.30 7.59 2.66
CA LYS A 17 9.77 7.86 4.00
C LYS A 17 9.12 6.59 4.54
N ASP A 18 9.44 6.24 5.78
CA ASP A 18 8.82 5.12 6.48
C ASP A 18 7.67 5.59 7.36
N ARG A 19 6.63 4.77 7.42
CA ARG A 19 5.44 5.05 8.22
C ARG A 19 5.01 3.77 8.95
N LEU A 20 5.04 3.82 10.27
CA LEU A 20 4.57 2.74 11.11
C LEU A 20 3.04 2.70 11.12
N VAL A 21 2.46 1.55 10.78
CA VAL A 21 1.01 1.34 10.78
C VAL A 21 0.52 0.76 12.09
N ALA A 22 1.16 -0.29 12.57
CA ALA A 22 0.80 -0.93 13.85
C ALA A 22 1.97 -1.70 14.45
N ILE A 23 2.00 -1.74 15.79
CA ILE A 23 2.90 -2.59 16.57
C ILE A 23 2.05 -3.46 17.48
N ASN A 24 2.35 -4.76 17.50
CA ASN A 24 1.71 -5.71 18.38
C ASN A 24 2.76 -6.43 19.21
N ARG A 25 2.53 -6.54 20.53
CA ARG A 25 3.29 -7.42 21.40
C ARG A 25 2.76 -8.83 21.23
N VAL A 26 3.61 -9.76 20.86
CA VAL A 26 3.27 -11.17 20.65
C VAL A 26 4.03 -12.06 21.63
N THR A 27 3.46 -13.19 21.97
CA THR A 27 4.02 -14.10 22.96
C THR A 27 4.13 -15.50 22.41
N LYS A 28 5.30 -16.12 22.58
CA LYS A 28 5.50 -17.55 22.36
C LYS A 28 5.52 -18.24 23.72
N VAL A 29 4.64 -19.22 23.91
CA VAL A 29 4.61 -20.03 25.13
C VAL A 29 5.47 -21.27 24.92
N THR A 30 6.39 -21.51 25.86
CA THR A 30 7.28 -22.66 25.91
C THR A 30 7.16 -23.35 27.25
N LYS A 31 7.75 -24.53 27.43
CA LYS A 31 7.76 -25.26 28.73
C LYS A 31 8.38 -24.45 29.88
N GLY A 32 9.27 -23.48 29.57
CA GLY A 32 9.93 -22.63 30.56
C GLY A 32 9.21 -21.30 30.81
N GLY A 33 8.06 -21.03 30.16
CA GLY A 33 7.29 -19.78 30.33
C GLY A 33 6.93 -19.07 29.04
N ARG A 34 6.69 -17.76 29.15
CA ARG A 34 6.26 -16.89 28.05
C ARG A 34 7.41 -16.02 27.58
N THR A 35 7.79 -16.17 26.31
CA THR A 35 8.77 -15.29 25.66
C THR A 35 8.06 -14.23 24.86
N PHE A 36 8.28 -12.96 25.17
CA PHE A 36 7.67 -11.82 24.49
C PHE A 36 8.51 -11.36 23.32
N SER A 37 7.85 -10.92 22.26
CA SER A 37 8.46 -10.24 21.11
C SER A 37 7.48 -9.22 20.53
N PHE A 38 7.98 -8.35 19.65
CA PHE A 38 7.17 -7.33 18.98
C PHE A 38 7.07 -7.63 17.50
N SER A 39 5.91 -7.36 16.94
CA SER A 39 5.63 -7.44 15.51
C SER A 39 5.20 -6.06 15.03
N ALA A 40 5.96 -5.46 14.12
CA ALA A 40 5.67 -4.18 13.51
C ALA A 40 5.30 -4.35 12.04
N ILE A 41 4.22 -3.70 11.59
CA ILE A 41 3.92 -3.54 10.18
C ILE A 41 4.23 -2.11 9.77
N VAL A 42 5.08 -1.98 8.76
CA VAL A 42 5.62 -0.71 8.25
C VAL A 42 5.31 -0.59 6.77
N VAL A 43 5.00 0.62 6.36
CA VAL A 43 4.85 1.02 4.95
C VAL A 43 5.95 2.01 4.63
N VAL A 44 6.55 1.89 3.46
CA VAL A 44 7.61 2.76 2.96
C VAL A 44 7.20 3.28 1.60
N GLY A 45 7.30 4.59 1.37
CA GLY A 45 6.94 5.20 0.09
C GLY A 45 7.72 6.48 -0.18
N ASN A 46 7.71 6.93 -1.43
CA ASN A 46 8.38 8.15 -1.87
C ASN A 46 7.43 9.32 -2.14
N GLU A 47 6.15 9.19 -1.81
CA GLU A 47 5.10 10.17 -2.11
C GLU A 47 4.95 10.51 -3.62
N ASN A 48 5.58 9.70 -4.50
CA ASN A 48 5.57 9.85 -5.96
C ASN A 48 5.19 8.55 -6.68
N GLY A 49 4.24 7.81 -6.12
CA GLY A 49 3.72 6.60 -6.74
C GLY A 49 4.54 5.33 -6.50
N VAL A 50 5.55 5.34 -5.61
CA VAL A 50 6.25 4.11 -5.21
C VAL A 50 5.94 3.79 -3.76
N ILE A 51 5.57 2.53 -3.50
CA ILE A 51 5.21 2.06 -2.16
C ILE A 51 5.69 0.63 -1.95
N GLY A 52 6.04 0.33 -0.70
CA GLY A 52 6.32 -1.01 -0.23
C GLY A 52 5.78 -1.24 1.17
N TRP A 53 5.59 -2.47 1.55
CA TRP A 53 5.22 -2.84 2.91
C TRP A 53 6.12 -3.96 3.43
N GLY A 54 6.34 -3.97 4.73
CA GLY A 54 7.14 -4.98 5.38
C GLY A 54 6.64 -5.31 6.78
N LEU A 55 6.90 -6.54 7.19
CA LEU A 55 6.64 -7.03 8.54
C LEU A 55 7.97 -7.33 9.20
N GLY A 56 8.22 -6.70 10.34
CA GLY A 56 9.38 -6.97 11.19
C GLY A 56 8.97 -7.63 12.51
N LYS A 57 9.78 -8.57 12.98
CA LYS A 57 9.62 -9.19 14.31
C LYS A 57 10.97 -9.21 15.02
N ALA A 58 10.96 -8.77 16.30
CA ALA A 58 12.15 -8.77 17.14
C ALA A 58 11.79 -8.75 18.65
N GLY A 59 12.77 -8.93 19.52
CA GLY A 59 12.61 -8.77 20.97
C GLY A 59 12.38 -7.32 21.41
N GLU A 60 12.83 -6.35 20.57
CA GLU A 60 12.70 -4.92 20.81
C GLU A 60 11.92 -4.23 19.70
N VAL A 61 11.21 -3.15 20.05
CA VAL A 61 10.36 -2.39 19.12
C VAL A 61 11.18 -1.76 18.00
N THR A 62 12.29 -1.09 18.34
CA THR A 62 13.17 -0.41 17.37
C THR A 62 13.73 -1.39 16.33
N THR A 63 14.22 -2.52 16.78
CA THR A 63 14.73 -3.59 15.91
C THR A 63 13.62 -4.21 15.04
N ALA A 64 12.39 -4.34 15.57
CA ALA A 64 11.25 -4.83 14.79
C ALA A 64 10.87 -3.85 13.68
N ILE A 65 10.88 -2.53 13.95
CA ILE A 65 10.62 -1.49 12.95
C ILE A 65 11.70 -1.51 11.87
N ALA A 66 12.99 -1.50 12.24
CA ALA A 66 14.10 -1.53 11.30
C ALA A 66 14.02 -2.73 10.33
N LYS A 67 13.73 -3.92 10.84
CA LYS A 67 13.50 -5.12 10.02
C LYS A 67 12.28 -4.97 9.11
N GLY A 68 11.21 -4.32 9.59
CA GLY A 68 10.02 -4.02 8.80
C GLY A 68 10.33 -3.08 7.62
N VAL A 69 11.09 -2.01 7.86
CA VAL A 69 11.55 -1.07 6.84
C VAL A 69 12.41 -1.77 5.78
N GLU A 70 13.36 -2.60 6.21
CA GLU A 70 14.21 -3.37 5.30
C GLU A 70 13.41 -4.33 4.42
N ALA A 71 12.43 -5.03 5.01
CA ALA A 71 11.52 -5.90 4.27
C ALA A 71 10.64 -5.11 3.29
N ALA A 72 10.16 -3.92 3.67
CA ALA A 72 9.38 -3.03 2.80
C ALA A 72 10.18 -2.54 1.59
N LYS A 73 11.44 -2.15 1.78
CA LYS A 73 12.35 -1.74 0.70
C LYS A 73 12.62 -2.84 -0.34
N LYS A 74 12.50 -4.11 0.02
CA LYS A 74 12.62 -5.25 -0.90
C LYS A 74 11.37 -5.48 -1.76
N ASN A 75 10.22 -4.93 -1.35
CA ASN A 75 8.90 -5.16 -1.96
C ASN A 75 8.28 -3.87 -2.49
N LEU A 76 9.06 -3.03 -3.18
CA LEU A 76 8.57 -1.80 -3.76
C LEU A 76 7.75 -2.07 -5.03
N VAL A 77 6.61 -1.37 -5.13
CA VAL A 77 5.69 -1.43 -6.27
C VAL A 77 5.38 -0.02 -6.75
N LYS A 78 5.31 0.16 -8.07
CA LYS A 78 4.90 1.42 -8.69
C LYS A 78 3.38 1.44 -8.89
N VAL A 79 2.77 2.57 -8.54
CA VAL A 79 1.32 2.81 -8.58
C VAL A 79 1.07 4.08 -9.41
N PRO A 80 0.08 4.08 -10.32
CA PRO A 80 -0.29 5.29 -11.05
C PRO A 80 -1.03 6.27 -10.12
N VAL A 81 -0.49 7.47 -9.98
CA VAL A 81 -1.11 8.61 -9.29
C VAL A 81 -1.27 9.74 -10.30
N ILE A 82 -2.48 10.27 -10.45
CA ILE A 82 -2.81 11.29 -11.43
C ILE A 82 -3.34 12.53 -10.69
N LYS A 83 -2.61 13.65 -10.76
CA LYS A 83 -3.02 14.93 -10.13
C LYS A 83 -3.40 14.77 -8.64
N GLY A 84 -2.66 13.94 -7.90
CA GLY A 84 -2.89 13.71 -6.47
C GLY A 84 -4.03 12.74 -6.14
N THR A 85 -4.66 12.11 -7.12
CA THR A 85 -5.72 11.11 -6.92
C THR A 85 -5.45 9.82 -7.69
N ILE A 86 -6.31 8.82 -7.51
CA ILE A 86 -6.26 7.55 -8.25
C ILE A 86 -7.00 7.67 -9.60
N PRO A 87 -6.60 6.95 -10.64
CA PRO A 87 -7.20 7.06 -11.98
C PRO A 87 -8.67 6.63 -12.07
N HIS A 88 -9.06 5.60 -11.34
CA HIS A 88 -10.44 5.08 -11.34
C HIS A 88 -10.78 4.43 -10.00
N GLU A 89 -12.05 4.12 -9.79
CA GLU A 89 -12.47 3.35 -8.63
C GLU A 89 -11.92 1.92 -8.68
N GLN A 90 -11.54 1.42 -7.51
CA GLN A 90 -10.98 0.07 -7.38
C GLN A 90 -11.47 -0.59 -6.11
N TYR A 91 -11.74 -1.88 -6.24
CA TYR A 91 -12.09 -2.78 -5.15
C TYR A 91 -11.08 -3.92 -5.09
N ALA A 92 -10.58 -4.23 -3.90
CA ALA A 92 -9.75 -5.40 -3.70
C ALA A 92 -10.03 -6.07 -2.36
N ARG A 93 -9.65 -7.33 -2.26
CA ARG A 93 -9.82 -8.15 -1.07
C ARG A 93 -8.53 -8.89 -0.73
N TYR A 94 -8.19 -8.92 0.54
CA TYR A 94 -7.11 -9.76 1.05
C TYR A 94 -7.53 -10.41 2.37
N GLY A 95 -7.57 -11.75 2.40
CA GLY A 95 -8.11 -12.48 3.55
C GLY A 95 -9.55 -12.06 3.86
N GLY A 96 -9.83 -11.69 5.10
CA GLY A 96 -11.14 -11.19 5.53
C GLY A 96 -11.35 -9.68 5.36
N ALA A 97 -10.35 -8.92 4.88
CA ALA A 97 -10.47 -7.49 4.66
C ALA A 97 -10.79 -7.18 3.20
N SER A 98 -11.73 -6.28 2.98
CA SER A 98 -12.08 -5.73 1.68
C SER A 98 -11.89 -4.22 1.71
N VAL A 99 -11.35 -3.65 0.65
CA VAL A 99 -11.15 -2.21 0.52
C VAL A 99 -11.80 -1.72 -0.76
N PHE A 100 -12.42 -0.56 -0.68
CA PHE A 100 -12.96 0.17 -1.80
C PHE A 100 -12.34 1.57 -1.81
N MET A 101 -11.90 2.01 -2.98
CA MET A 101 -11.31 3.32 -3.18
C MET A 101 -11.94 3.98 -4.40
N LYS A 102 -12.22 5.28 -4.29
CA LYS A 102 -12.79 6.10 -5.36
C LYS A 102 -11.99 7.41 -5.49
N PRO A 103 -11.70 7.87 -6.72
CA PRO A 103 -11.05 9.16 -6.91
C PRO A 103 -11.93 10.28 -6.36
N ALA A 104 -11.29 11.36 -5.92
CA ALA A 104 -11.96 12.52 -5.37
C ALA A 104 -11.40 13.80 -6.00
N SER A 105 -12.20 14.87 -5.97
CA SER A 105 -11.78 16.19 -6.43
C SER A 105 -10.72 16.80 -5.52
N HIS A 106 -9.90 17.67 -6.09
CA HIS A 106 -8.87 18.39 -5.34
C HIS A 106 -9.45 19.13 -4.13
N GLY A 107 -8.77 19.03 -2.99
CA GLY A 107 -9.21 19.63 -1.72
C GLY A 107 -10.07 18.71 -0.84
N THR A 108 -10.45 17.51 -1.31
CA THR A 108 -11.20 16.54 -0.50
C THR A 108 -10.36 15.95 0.64
N GLY A 109 -9.06 15.79 0.42
CA GLY A 109 -8.15 15.13 1.34
C GLY A 109 -8.28 13.60 1.35
N VAL A 110 -7.46 12.92 2.13
CA VAL A 110 -7.49 11.46 2.26
C VAL A 110 -8.55 11.05 3.28
N LYS A 111 -9.71 10.61 2.79
CA LYS A 111 -10.79 10.06 3.63
C LYS A 111 -10.70 8.54 3.68
N ALA A 112 -9.91 8.02 4.63
CA ALA A 112 -9.63 6.60 4.78
C ALA A 112 -9.45 6.20 6.24
N GLY A 113 -9.62 4.92 6.56
CA GLY A 113 -9.24 4.36 7.86
C GLY A 113 -7.72 4.41 8.09
N GLY A 114 -7.26 4.42 9.35
CA GLY A 114 -5.85 4.68 9.71
C GLY A 114 -4.83 3.86 8.93
N ALA A 115 -5.03 2.54 8.82
CA ALA A 115 -4.11 1.66 8.07
C ALA A 115 -4.10 1.97 6.55
N MET A 116 -5.27 2.26 5.97
CA MET A 116 -5.38 2.65 4.56
C MET A 116 -4.78 4.03 4.31
N ARG A 117 -5.05 4.99 5.23
CA ARG A 117 -4.50 6.34 5.14
C ARG A 117 -2.98 6.34 5.12
N ALA A 118 -2.33 5.55 5.99
CA ALA A 118 -0.88 5.43 6.02
C ALA A 118 -0.32 4.95 4.67
N VAL A 119 -0.99 4.00 4.01
CA VAL A 119 -0.61 3.52 2.67
C VAL A 119 -0.80 4.61 1.60
N LEU A 120 -1.98 5.24 1.55
CA LEU A 120 -2.33 6.22 0.53
C LEU A 120 -1.46 7.48 0.59
N GLU A 121 -1.20 8.00 1.78
CA GLU A 121 -0.31 9.13 1.98
C GLU A 121 1.15 8.79 1.63
N SER A 122 1.62 7.57 1.93
CA SER A 122 2.99 7.13 1.56
C SER A 122 3.17 6.98 0.05
N VAL A 123 2.09 6.72 -0.71
CA VAL A 123 2.10 6.72 -2.19
C VAL A 123 2.14 8.14 -2.76
N GLY A 124 1.66 9.13 -2.01
CA GLY A 124 1.51 10.51 -2.48
C GLY A 124 0.10 10.84 -3.00
N VAL A 125 -0.90 10.05 -2.62
CA VAL A 125 -2.30 10.37 -2.90
C VAL A 125 -2.76 11.42 -1.88
N THR A 126 -3.26 12.55 -2.36
CA THR A 126 -3.76 13.67 -1.56
C THR A 126 -5.28 13.69 -1.45
N ASP A 127 -5.97 13.21 -2.48
CA ASP A 127 -7.43 13.31 -2.59
C ASP A 127 -8.04 11.95 -2.97
N VAL A 128 -8.73 11.30 -2.01
CA VAL A 128 -9.33 9.99 -2.23
C VAL A 128 -10.43 9.69 -1.21
N LEU A 129 -11.47 9.01 -1.64
CA LEU A 129 -12.49 8.43 -0.79
C LEU A 129 -12.25 6.92 -0.69
N ALA A 130 -12.00 6.44 0.52
CA ALA A 130 -11.70 5.03 0.72
C ALA A 130 -12.43 4.47 1.95
N LYS A 131 -12.91 3.24 1.83
CA LYS A 131 -13.61 2.53 2.90
C LYS A 131 -13.15 1.08 2.99
N SER A 132 -12.88 0.65 4.20
CA SER A 132 -12.65 -0.76 4.51
C SER A 132 -13.93 -1.43 5.00
N LYS A 133 -14.09 -2.70 4.64
CA LYS A 133 -15.18 -3.59 5.08
C LYS A 133 -14.60 -4.93 5.53
N GLY A 134 -15.31 -5.61 6.41
CA GLY A 134 -14.88 -6.91 6.96
C GLY A 134 -13.84 -6.77 8.05
N SER A 135 -12.72 -7.45 7.93
CA SER A 135 -11.67 -7.46 8.96
C SER A 135 -11.02 -6.10 9.16
N SER A 136 -10.90 -5.67 10.41
CA SER A 136 -10.16 -4.45 10.80
C SER A 136 -8.67 -4.71 11.09
N ASN A 137 -8.17 -5.93 10.86
CA ASN A 137 -6.77 -6.26 11.10
C ASN A 137 -5.85 -5.41 10.20
N PRO A 138 -4.93 -4.59 10.76
CA PRO A 138 -4.04 -3.72 9.98
C PRO A 138 -3.21 -4.48 8.93
N HIS A 139 -2.78 -5.69 9.21
CA HIS A 139 -2.02 -6.53 8.26
C HIS A 139 -2.83 -6.84 6.99
N ASN A 140 -4.11 -7.19 7.15
CA ASN A 140 -4.98 -7.49 6.02
C ASN A 140 -5.35 -6.21 5.26
N LEU A 141 -5.62 -5.12 5.97
CA LEU A 141 -5.97 -3.83 5.37
C LEU A 141 -4.82 -3.25 4.53
N VAL A 142 -3.59 -3.25 5.04
CA VAL A 142 -2.42 -2.78 4.29
C VAL A 142 -2.24 -3.60 3.02
N LYS A 143 -2.29 -4.93 3.11
CA LYS A 143 -2.15 -5.82 1.94
C LYS A 143 -3.28 -5.61 0.94
N ALA A 144 -4.55 -5.56 1.39
CA ALA A 144 -5.69 -5.32 0.52
C ALA A 144 -5.59 -3.95 -0.19
N THR A 145 -5.15 -2.89 0.51
CA THR A 145 -4.97 -1.56 -0.08
C THR A 145 -3.86 -1.57 -1.13
N ILE A 146 -2.72 -2.21 -0.86
CA ILE A 146 -1.63 -2.31 -1.83
C ILE A 146 -2.04 -3.16 -3.04
N THR A 147 -2.78 -4.25 -2.84
CA THR A 147 -3.35 -5.04 -3.94
C THR A 147 -4.25 -4.17 -4.81
N ALA A 148 -5.17 -3.41 -4.22
CA ALA A 148 -6.04 -2.49 -4.94
C ALA A 148 -5.25 -1.45 -5.75
N LEU A 149 -4.21 -0.85 -5.16
CA LEU A 149 -3.34 0.11 -5.83
C LEU A 149 -2.54 -0.51 -6.99
N THR A 150 -2.10 -1.75 -6.84
CA THR A 150 -1.37 -2.48 -7.89
C THR A 150 -2.26 -2.84 -9.08
N GLU A 151 -3.54 -3.08 -8.85
CA GLU A 151 -4.52 -3.39 -9.88
C GLU A 151 -5.00 -2.15 -10.66
N LEU A 152 -4.69 -0.94 -10.19
CA LEU A 152 -4.99 0.29 -10.92
C LEU A 152 -4.30 0.29 -12.28
N ARG A 153 -5.04 0.77 -13.29
CA ARG A 153 -4.57 0.92 -14.67
C ARG A 153 -4.58 2.38 -15.07
N ASP A 154 -3.49 2.81 -15.68
CA ASP A 154 -3.43 4.13 -16.28
C ASP A 154 -4.09 4.12 -17.67
N ALA A 155 -4.64 5.25 -18.10
CA ALA A 155 -5.27 5.39 -19.41
C ALA A 155 -4.30 5.06 -20.57
N SER A 156 -3.02 5.41 -20.40
CA SER A 156 -1.97 5.07 -21.36
C SER A 156 -1.76 3.57 -21.49
N GLU A 157 -1.77 2.84 -20.37
CA GLU A 157 -1.67 1.38 -20.33
C GLU A 157 -2.89 0.73 -21.01
N VAL A 158 -4.08 1.27 -20.78
CA VAL A 158 -5.32 0.78 -21.41
C VAL A 158 -5.31 1.03 -22.92
N ALA A 159 -4.89 2.23 -23.36
CA ALA A 159 -4.75 2.57 -24.77
C ALA A 159 -3.79 1.61 -25.50
N GLN A 160 -2.64 1.36 -24.89
CA GLN A 160 -1.62 0.46 -25.44
C GLN A 160 -2.12 -0.99 -25.54
N VAL A 161 -2.82 -1.49 -24.51
CA VAL A 161 -3.37 -2.86 -24.52
C VAL A 161 -4.49 -3.02 -25.54
N ARG A 162 -5.32 -1.98 -25.75
CA ARG A 162 -6.43 -1.99 -26.72
C ARG A 162 -5.99 -1.62 -28.13
N GLY A 163 -4.79 -1.08 -28.32
CA GLY A 163 -4.30 -0.59 -29.62
C GLY A 163 -5.07 0.61 -30.15
N VAL A 164 -5.60 1.47 -29.27
CA VAL A 164 -6.37 2.67 -29.61
C VAL A 164 -5.70 3.94 -29.10
N SER A 165 -6.08 5.10 -29.67
CA SER A 165 -5.59 6.39 -29.17
C SER A 165 -6.13 6.71 -27.78
N LEU A 166 -5.42 7.57 -27.04
CA LEU A 166 -5.86 8.05 -25.73
C LEU A 166 -7.23 8.74 -25.78
N ASP A 167 -7.50 9.49 -26.85
CA ASP A 167 -8.79 10.17 -27.04
C ASP A 167 -9.96 9.19 -27.09
N LYS A 168 -9.75 8.02 -27.75
CA LYS A 168 -10.74 6.95 -27.76
C LYS A 168 -10.93 6.25 -26.41
N VAL A 169 -9.96 6.29 -25.51
CA VAL A 169 -10.10 5.73 -24.16
C VAL A 169 -10.99 6.62 -23.30
N PHE A 170 -10.96 7.94 -23.49
CA PHE A 170 -11.75 8.91 -22.73
C PHE A 170 -13.12 9.22 -23.32
N ASN A 171 -13.23 9.25 -24.64
CA ASN A 171 -14.43 9.73 -25.35
C ASN A 171 -15.24 8.61 -26.03
N GLY A 172 -14.74 7.39 -26.05
CA GLY A 172 -15.41 6.24 -26.70
C GLY A 172 -15.03 6.04 -28.15
#